data_eda6e25d3e2990d1fcaabc60f9e57e04
#
_entry.id   eda6e25d3e2990d1fcaabc60f9e57e04
#
_cell.length_a   1.000
_cell.length_b   1.000
_cell.length_c   1.000
_cell.angle_alpha   90.00
_cell.angle_beta   90.00
_cell.angle_gamma   90.00
#
_symmetry.space_group_name_H-M   'P 1'
#
loop_
_entity.id
_entity.type
_entity.pdbx_description
1 polymer ?
#
loop_
_entity_poly.entity_id
_entity_poly.type
_entity_poly.pdbx_seq_one_letter_code
_entity_poly.pdbx_strand_id
1 'polypeptide(L)'
;LRRSPRFKAMALIPMQDPPSAVAELRRAVTELGMVGAYIPSNGLKKHLSAKEFWPIYEEAQKLDCAVGIHGGSYSDLGFNTFTKFPGTRALGMPVPLAIAMTGMIQDGVWDAFPKLRVGFMEGGTGWIPMIIDRLEREQEYGELHCQRPVLDYFTSGSFYVGCEGNERALSNVVNLIGPQPCMFASDFPHDLVVQRVPLGLLGVEL
;
A
#
# COMPACT_ATOMS: atom_id res chain seq x y z
N LEU A 1 20.34 -10.00 -3.35
CA LEU A 1 21.00 -8.81 -2.75
C LEU A 1 22.51 -8.82 -2.94
N ARG A 2 23.18 -9.99 -2.81
CA ARG A 2 24.65 -10.08 -2.92
C ARG A 2 25.23 -9.74 -4.30
N ARG A 3 24.43 -9.77 -5.37
CA ARG A 3 24.92 -9.53 -6.76
C ARG A 3 24.99 -8.06 -7.14
N SER A 4 24.18 -7.19 -6.53
CA SER A 4 24.20 -5.75 -6.79
C SER A 4 23.56 -4.98 -5.63
N PRO A 5 24.14 -3.86 -5.19
CA PRO A 5 23.54 -2.99 -4.16
C PRO A 5 22.27 -2.27 -4.65
N ARG A 6 22.02 -2.28 -5.96
CA ARG A 6 20.79 -1.71 -6.56
C ARG A 6 19.56 -2.56 -6.29
N PHE A 7 19.71 -3.87 -6.04
CA PHE A 7 18.59 -4.73 -5.64
C PHE A 7 18.26 -4.53 -4.18
N LYS A 8 16.99 -4.24 -3.91
CA LYS A 8 16.41 -4.19 -2.58
C LYS A 8 15.30 -5.23 -2.50
N ALA A 9 15.15 -5.86 -1.35
CA ALA A 9 14.11 -6.87 -1.15
C ALA A 9 13.26 -6.51 0.05
N MET A 10 12.00 -6.93 0.03
CA MET A 10 11.08 -6.88 1.16
C MET A 10 10.80 -8.30 1.66
N ALA A 11 10.64 -8.45 2.95
CA ALA A 11 10.40 -9.74 3.60
C ALA A 11 8.92 -10.11 3.55
N LEU A 12 8.61 -11.33 3.18
CA LEU A 12 7.32 -11.93 3.49
C LEU A 12 7.35 -12.36 4.96
N ILE A 13 6.41 -11.86 5.75
CA ILE A 13 6.31 -12.13 7.19
C ILE A 13 5.04 -12.92 7.52
N PRO A 14 5.05 -13.79 8.55
CA PRO A 14 3.92 -14.67 8.87
C PRO A 14 2.82 -13.90 9.61
N MET A 15 1.95 -13.19 8.89
CA MET A 15 0.87 -12.36 9.45
C MET A 15 -0.14 -13.13 10.31
N GLN A 16 -0.17 -14.46 10.21
CA GLN A 16 -1.03 -15.32 11.04
C GLN A 16 -0.55 -15.42 12.49
N ASP A 17 0.72 -15.09 12.75
CA ASP A 17 1.35 -15.07 14.07
C ASP A 17 2.14 -13.76 14.24
N PRO A 18 1.53 -12.69 14.73
CA PRO A 18 2.17 -11.38 14.85
C PRO A 18 3.50 -11.36 15.63
N PRO A 19 3.69 -12.11 16.73
CA PRO A 19 4.99 -12.22 17.37
C PRO A 19 6.09 -12.76 16.45
N SER A 20 5.80 -13.82 15.70
CA SER A 20 6.76 -14.37 14.71
C SER A 20 6.97 -13.40 13.53
N ALA A 21 5.93 -12.66 13.12
CA ALA A 21 6.05 -11.64 12.08
C ALA A 21 7.00 -10.51 12.48
N VAL A 22 6.92 -10.04 13.73
CA VAL A 22 7.86 -9.05 14.30
C VAL A 22 9.30 -9.58 14.34
N ALA A 23 9.48 -10.82 14.80
CA ALA A 23 10.79 -11.45 14.86
C ALA A 23 11.42 -11.60 13.47
N GLU A 24 10.62 -12.04 12.48
CA GLU A 24 11.09 -12.19 11.10
C GLU A 24 11.38 -10.85 10.43
N LEU A 25 10.53 -9.83 10.64
CA LEU A 25 10.80 -8.49 10.14
C LEU A 25 12.15 -7.95 10.67
N ARG A 26 12.37 -8.07 11.97
CA ARG A 26 13.63 -7.65 12.59
C ARG A 26 14.82 -8.38 11.97
N ARG A 27 14.77 -9.72 11.90
CA ARG A 27 15.81 -10.54 11.28
C ARG A 27 16.08 -10.14 9.83
N ALA A 28 15.03 -9.98 9.04
CA ALA A 28 15.15 -9.65 7.63
C ALA A 28 15.83 -8.28 7.40
N VAL A 29 15.50 -7.29 8.21
CA VAL A 29 16.08 -5.95 8.09
C VAL A 29 17.52 -5.93 8.64
N THR A 30 17.75 -6.46 9.85
CA THR A 30 19.04 -6.30 10.54
C THR A 30 20.12 -7.28 10.05
N GLU A 31 19.75 -8.52 9.66
CA GLU A 31 20.69 -9.55 9.27
C GLU A 31 20.79 -9.75 7.75
N LEU A 32 19.67 -9.57 7.02
CA LEU A 32 19.62 -9.79 5.57
C LEU A 32 19.68 -8.51 4.75
N GLY A 33 19.59 -7.33 5.39
CA GLY A 33 19.63 -6.03 4.72
C GLY A 33 18.40 -5.78 3.84
N MET A 34 17.24 -6.37 4.17
CA MET A 34 15.98 -6.08 3.52
C MET A 34 15.44 -4.71 3.93
N VAL A 35 14.59 -4.10 3.10
CA VAL A 35 14.15 -2.72 3.30
C VAL A 35 12.75 -2.60 3.92
N GLY A 36 12.11 -3.71 4.22
CA GLY A 36 10.79 -3.71 4.85
C GLY A 36 10.06 -5.04 4.77
N ALA A 37 8.79 -5.01 5.14
CA ALA A 37 7.86 -6.14 5.03
C ALA A 37 6.93 -6.00 3.84
N TYR A 38 6.51 -7.14 3.28
CA TYR A 38 5.49 -7.25 2.24
C TYR A 38 4.34 -8.08 2.79
N ILE A 39 3.14 -7.48 2.89
CA ILE A 39 1.98 -8.08 3.56
C ILE A 39 0.74 -8.05 2.65
N PRO A 40 -0.21 -9.02 2.81
CA PRO A 40 -1.42 -9.05 2.02
C PRO A 40 -2.43 -7.99 2.49
N SER A 41 -3.17 -7.39 1.56
CA SER A 41 -4.22 -6.42 1.84
C SER A 41 -5.48 -7.04 2.48
N ASN A 42 -5.74 -8.32 2.19
CA ASN A 42 -6.90 -9.08 2.68
C ASN A 42 -6.56 -10.57 2.80
N GLY A 43 -7.56 -11.40 3.14
CA GLY A 43 -7.36 -12.84 3.35
C GLY A 43 -6.83 -13.18 4.75
N LEU A 44 -6.69 -12.21 5.63
CA LEU A 44 -6.39 -12.40 7.05
C LEU A 44 -7.68 -12.51 7.85
N LYS A 45 -7.60 -13.11 9.06
CA LYS A 45 -8.78 -13.25 9.95
C LYS A 45 -9.31 -11.91 10.45
N LYS A 46 -8.47 -10.87 10.47
CA LYS A 46 -8.80 -9.52 10.90
C LYS A 46 -8.29 -8.51 9.91
N HIS A 47 -8.86 -7.32 9.95
CA HIS A 47 -8.44 -6.18 9.16
C HIS A 47 -7.01 -5.74 9.53
N LEU A 48 -6.25 -5.19 8.58
CA LEU A 48 -4.87 -4.74 8.81
C LEU A 48 -4.74 -3.65 9.88
N SER A 49 -5.80 -2.89 10.15
CA SER A 49 -5.84 -1.89 11.23
C SER A 49 -5.96 -2.49 12.64
N ALA A 50 -6.29 -3.79 12.77
CA ALA A 50 -6.51 -4.43 14.05
C ALA A 50 -5.29 -4.33 14.98
N LYS A 51 -5.54 -4.06 16.26
CA LYS A 51 -4.51 -3.86 17.29
C LYS A 51 -3.51 -5.01 17.41
N GLU A 52 -3.90 -6.22 17.00
CA GLU A 52 -3.00 -7.38 17.02
C GLU A 52 -1.83 -7.25 16.02
N PHE A 53 -2.00 -6.45 14.93
CA PHE A 53 -0.93 -6.16 13.97
C PHE A 53 -0.08 -4.95 14.34
N TRP A 54 -0.50 -4.15 15.30
CA TRP A 54 0.22 -2.94 15.72
C TRP A 54 1.67 -3.18 16.13
N PRO A 55 2.05 -4.28 16.79
CA PRO A 55 3.46 -4.57 17.06
C PRO A 55 4.34 -4.66 15.81
N ILE A 56 3.77 -5.06 14.66
CA ILE A 56 4.48 -5.10 13.37
C ILE A 56 4.75 -3.67 12.88
N TYR A 57 3.77 -2.77 12.99
CA TYR A 57 3.92 -1.36 12.61
C TYR A 57 4.89 -0.60 13.51
N GLU A 58 4.83 -0.88 14.81
CA GLU A 58 5.78 -0.35 15.78
C GLU A 58 7.21 -0.79 15.45
N GLU A 59 7.40 -2.06 15.15
CA GLU A 59 8.73 -2.58 14.78
C GLU A 59 9.23 -2.00 13.46
N ALA A 60 8.36 -1.89 12.44
CA ALA A 60 8.72 -1.27 11.18
C ALA A 60 9.17 0.19 11.37
N GLN A 61 8.46 0.95 12.20
CA GLN A 61 8.83 2.32 12.55
C GLN A 61 10.17 2.39 13.32
N LYS A 62 10.42 1.47 14.26
CA LYS A 62 11.69 1.38 15.03
C LYS A 62 12.87 1.05 14.14
N LEU A 63 12.67 0.18 13.16
CA LEU A 63 13.70 -0.24 12.21
C LEU A 63 13.87 0.76 11.05
N ASP A 64 13.08 1.83 11.01
CA ASP A 64 13.02 2.79 9.90
C ASP A 64 12.84 2.10 8.54
N CYS A 65 12.02 1.07 8.47
CA CYS A 65 11.73 0.30 7.27
C CYS A 65 10.28 0.49 6.80
N ALA A 66 10.00 0.13 5.54
CA ALA A 66 8.68 0.30 4.95
C ALA A 66 7.81 -0.96 5.09
N VAL A 67 6.48 -0.78 5.01
CA VAL A 67 5.52 -1.86 4.85
C VAL A 67 4.87 -1.74 3.47
N GLY A 68 5.04 -2.74 2.62
CA GLY A 68 4.35 -2.86 1.33
C GLY A 68 3.08 -3.68 1.50
N ILE A 69 1.94 -3.13 1.12
CA ILE A 69 0.64 -3.81 1.09
C ILE A 69 0.32 -4.16 -0.35
N HIS A 70 0.07 -5.43 -0.60
CA HIS A 70 -0.22 -5.97 -1.93
C HIS A 70 -1.56 -6.72 -1.94
N GLY A 71 -2.11 -6.99 -3.12
CA GLY A 71 -3.26 -7.85 -3.27
C GLY A 71 -3.11 -9.16 -2.50
N GLY A 72 -4.19 -9.63 -1.93
CA GLY A 72 -4.23 -10.86 -1.13
C GLY A 72 -5.11 -11.93 -1.79
N SER A 73 -6.15 -12.35 -1.07
CA SER A 73 -7.08 -13.37 -1.53
C SER A 73 -8.12 -12.81 -2.50
N TYR A 74 -8.46 -13.59 -3.52
CA TYR A 74 -9.60 -13.33 -4.41
C TYR A 74 -10.89 -14.03 -3.94
N SER A 75 -10.92 -14.64 -2.77
CA SER A 75 -12.05 -15.45 -2.31
C SER A 75 -13.18 -14.67 -1.65
N ASP A 76 -12.88 -13.46 -1.18
CA ASP A 76 -13.82 -12.63 -0.44
C ASP A 76 -14.23 -11.37 -1.21
N LEU A 77 -14.98 -10.49 -0.59
CA LEU A 77 -15.39 -9.18 -1.14
C LEU A 77 -16.28 -9.29 -2.41
N GLY A 78 -16.95 -10.43 -2.61
CA GLY A 78 -17.81 -10.65 -3.77
C GLY A 78 -17.05 -11.09 -5.03
N PHE A 79 -15.74 -11.23 -5.00
CA PHE A 79 -14.96 -11.67 -6.17
C PHE A 79 -15.33 -13.08 -6.65
N ASN A 80 -15.76 -13.92 -5.74
CA ASN A 80 -16.25 -15.27 -6.02
C ASN A 80 -17.59 -15.31 -6.79
N THR A 81 -18.27 -14.18 -6.94
CA THR A 81 -19.51 -14.09 -7.74
C THR A 81 -19.24 -13.86 -9.23
N PHE A 82 -18.02 -13.47 -9.61
CA PHE A 82 -17.68 -13.31 -11.02
C PHE A 82 -17.56 -14.66 -11.71
N THR A 83 -18.19 -14.77 -12.89
CA THR A 83 -18.13 -15.96 -13.73
C THR A 83 -16.88 -16.02 -14.62
N LYS A 84 -16.14 -14.91 -14.70
CA LYS A 84 -14.92 -14.78 -15.51
C LYS A 84 -13.84 -14.06 -14.73
N PHE A 85 -12.61 -14.56 -14.78
CA PHE A 85 -11.45 -14.05 -14.06
C PHE A 85 -11.10 -12.57 -14.33
N PRO A 86 -11.27 -11.99 -15.54
CA PRO A 86 -11.01 -10.57 -15.76
C PRO A 86 -11.75 -9.62 -14.82
N GLY A 87 -12.99 -9.92 -14.42
CA GLY A 87 -13.72 -9.14 -13.42
C GLY A 87 -13.07 -9.18 -12.04
N THR A 88 -12.68 -10.37 -11.61
CA THR A 88 -11.93 -10.56 -10.36
C THR A 88 -10.60 -9.80 -10.38
N ARG A 89 -9.81 -9.94 -11.46
CA ARG A 89 -8.51 -9.28 -11.59
C ARG A 89 -8.63 -7.75 -11.62
N ALA A 90 -9.66 -7.21 -12.30
CA ALA A 90 -9.86 -5.76 -12.40
C ALA A 90 -10.10 -5.09 -11.04
N LEU A 91 -10.75 -5.77 -10.11
CA LEU A 91 -11.11 -5.23 -8.80
C LEU A 91 -10.29 -5.82 -7.65
N GLY A 92 -9.68 -6.98 -7.85
CA GLY A 92 -9.00 -7.75 -6.81
C GLY A 92 -7.72 -7.11 -6.27
N MET A 93 -7.15 -6.14 -6.97
CA MET A 93 -6.05 -5.32 -6.47
C MET A 93 -6.55 -4.00 -5.85
N PRO A 94 -7.25 -3.11 -6.57
CA PRO A 94 -7.59 -1.79 -6.03
C PRO A 94 -8.57 -1.83 -4.86
N VAL A 95 -9.57 -2.71 -4.87
CA VAL A 95 -10.61 -2.73 -3.82
C VAL A 95 -10.05 -3.16 -2.46
N PRO A 96 -9.29 -4.26 -2.32
CA PRO A 96 -8.67 -4.61 -1.05
C PRO A 96 -7.69 -3.55 -0.52
N LEU A 97 -6.95 -2.87 -1.40
CA LEU A 97 -6.06 -1.77 -1.00
C LEU A 97 -6.85 -0.58 -0.46
N ALA A 98 -7.95 -0.21 -1.13
CA ALA A 98 -8.85 0.84 -0.67
C ALA A 98 -9.46 0.51 0.71
N ILE A 99 -9.88 -0.74 0.93
CA ILE A 99 -10.39 -1.21 2.23
C ILE A 99 -9.28 -1.14 3.29
N ALA A 100 -8.06 -1.62 2.98
CA ALA A 100 -6.93 -1.57 3.89
C ALA A 100 -6.61 -0.12 4.32
N MET A 101 -6.52 0.80 3.35
CA MET A 101 -6.29 2.23 3.62
C MET A 101 -7.38 2.84 4.49
N THR A 102 -8.65 2.59 4.15
CA THR A 102 -9.81 3.08 4.91
C THR A 102 -9.71 2.69 6.39
N GLY A 103 -9.52 1.41 6.68
CA GLY A 103 -9.43 0.95 8.06
C GLY A 103 -8.19 1.46 8.79
N MET A 104 -7.05 1.56 8.12
CA MET A 104 -5.85 2.10 8.75
C MET A 104 -5.99 3.57 9.14
N ILE A 105 -6.73 4.39 8.38
CA ILE A 105 -7.11 5.75 8.76
C ILE A 105 -8.11 5.72 9.92
N GLN A 106 -9.22 4.98 9.76
CA GLN A 106 -10.31 4.92 10.73
C GLN A 106 -9.83 4.50 12.12
N ASP A 107 -8.96 3.50 12.20
CA ASP A 107 -8.48 2.95 13.47
C ASP A 107 -7.20 3.64 13.97
N GLY A 108 -6.74 4.71 13.29
CA GLY A 108 -5.67 5.59 13.74
C GLY A 108 -4.27 4.96 13.70
N VAL A 109 -4.00 4.09 12.72
CA VAL A 109 -2.67 3.43 12.62
C VAL A 109 -1.56 4.48 12.46
N TRP A 110 -1.72 5.45 11.55
CA TRP A 110 -0.71 6.50 11.38
C TRP A 110 -0.70 7.54 12.49
N ASP A 111 -1.77 7.68 13.25
CA ASP A 111 -1.80 8.55 14.42
C ASP A 111 -0.99 7.93 15.56
N ALA A 112 -1.02 6.60 15.68
CA ALA A 112 -0.20 5.84 16.63
C ALA A 112 1.25 5.67 16.17
N PHE A 113 1.49 5.57 14.85
CA PHE A 113 2.81 5.32 14.26
C PHE A 113 3.16 6.37 13.20
N PRO A 114 3.43 7.63 13.58
CA PRO A 114 3.55 8.75 12.64
C PRO A 114 4.77 8.67 11.70
N LYS A 115 5.73 7.81 11.97
CA LYS A 115 6.90 7.56 11.11
C LYS A 115 6.75 6.31 10.25
N LEU A 116 5.63 5.58 10.37
CA LEU A 116 5.37 4.39 9.57
C LEU A 116 5.18 4.77 8.09
N ARG A 117 5.97 4.18 7.21
CA ARG A 117 5.83 4.32 5.75
C ARG A 117 5.14 3.10 5.18
N VAL A 118 4.05 3.32 4.46
CA VAL A 118 3.24 2.26 3.85
C VAL A 118 3.11 2.49 2.35
N GLY A 119 3.47 1.49 1.56
CA GLY A 119 3.30 1.47 0.11
C GLY A 119 2.18 0.53 -0.31
N PHE A 120 1.23 1.02 -1.10
CA PHE A 120 0.11 0.25 -1.67
C PHE A 120 0.47 -0.17 -3.09
N MET A 121 0.62 -1.47 -3.32
CA MET A 121 1.26 -2.02 -4.50
C MET A 121 0.24 -2.62 -5.48
N GLU A 122 0.49 -2.45 -6.79
CA GLU A 122 -0.26 -3.08 -7.91
C GLU A 122 -1.76 -2.77 -8.02
N GLY A 123 -2.29 -1.82 -7.27
CA GLY A 123 -3.70 -1.43 -7.36
C GLY A 123 -3.96 -0.24 -8.28
N GLY A 124 -2.91 0.30 -8.90
CA GLY A 124 -2.98 1.59 -9.58
C GLY A 124 -3.37 2.73 -8.64
N THR A 125 -3.65 3.89 -9.20
CA THR A 125 -3.92 5.12 -8.43
C THR A 125 -5.39 5.53 -8.41
N GLY A 126 -6.22 4.98 -9.31
CA GLY A 126 -7.60 5.45 -9.55
C GLY A 126 -8.56 5.33 -8.37
N TRP A 127 -8.25 4.51 -7.35
CA TRP A 127 -9.07 4.35 -6.15
C TRP A 127 -8.86 5.47 -5.12
N ILE A 128 -7.76 6.23 -5.21
CA ILE A 128 -7.36 7.24 -4.20
C ILE A 128 -8.36 8.39 -4.10
N PRO A 129 -8.76 9.09 -5.20
CA PRO A 129 -9.71 10.18 -5.11
C PRO A 129 -11.06 9.75 -4.50
N MET A 130 -11.53 8.56 -4.87
CA MET A 130 -12.77 8.00 -4.33
C MET A 130 -12.70 7.85 -2.80
N ILE A 131 -11.59 7.32 -2.28
CA ILE A 131 -11.44 7.10 -0.84
C ILE A 131 -11.29 8.42 -0.09
N ILE A 132 -10.55 9.38 -0.63
CA ILE A 132 -10.45 10.72 -0.04
C ILE A 132 -11.83 11.35 0.07
N ASP A 133 -12.58 11.46 -1.03
CA ASP A 133 -13.93 12.05 -1.06
C ASP A 133 -14.89 11.38 -0.07
N ARG A 134 -14.82 10.05 0.03
CA ARG A 134 -15.72 9.30 0.92
C ARG A 134 -15.36 9.48 2.40
N LEU A 135 -14.07 9.44 2.76
CA LEU A 135 -13.62 9.59 4.13
C LEU A 135 -13.76 11.04 4.62
N GLU A 136 -13.51 12.05 3.77
CA GLU A 136 -13.76 13.45 4.12
C GLU A 136 -15.22 13.68 4.49
N ARG A 137 -16.15 13.07 3.76
CA ARG A 137 -17.58 13.14 4.08
C ARG A 137 -17.90 12.51 5.44
N GLU A 138 -17.33 11.35 5.78
CA GLU A 138 -17.51 10.73 7.10
C GLU A 138 -16.88 11.59 8.22
N GLN A 139 -15.77 12.28 7.92
CA GLN A 139 -15.18 13.24 8.85
C GLN A 139 -16.09 14.47 9.06
N GLU A 140 -16.71 14.99 8.00
CA GLU A 140 -17.68 16.09 8.09
C GLU A 140 -18.94 15.70 8.89
N TYR A 141 -19.40 14.45 8.78
CA TYR A 141 -20.53 13.94 9.58
C TYR A 141 -20.16 13.71 11.05
N GLY A 142 -18.87 13.75 11.41
CA GLY A 142 -18.38 13.49 12.76
C GLY A 142 -18.31 12.02 13.14
N GLU A 143 -18.44 11.11 12.18
CA GLU A 143 -18.36 9.66 12.40
C GLU A 143 -16.92 9.13 12.29
N LEU A 144 -16.06 9.81 11.53
CA LEU A 144 -14.64 9.47 11.39
C LEU A 144 -13.79 10.29 12.36
N HIS A 145 -13.27 9.64 13.39
CA HIS A 145 -12.45 10.26 14.43
C HIS A 145 -10.95 10.15 14.14
N CYS A 146 -10.48 10.73 13.05
CA CYS A 146 -9.06 10.85 12.75
C CYS A 146 -8.49 12.18 13.27
N GLN A 147 -7.19 12.22 13.60
CA GLN A 147 -6.56 13.36 14.28
C GLN A 147 -6.21 14.52 13.34
N ARG A 148 -6.34 14.33 12.03
CA ARG A 148 -5.97 15.31 11.00
C ARG A 148 -6.91 15.20 9.79
N PRO A 149 -6.91 16.20 8.88
CA PRO A 149 -7.66 16.12 7.62
C PRO A 149 -7.30 14.84 6.85
N VAL A 150 -8.30 14.21 6.22
CA VAL A 150 -8.10 12.95 5.48
C VAL A 150 -7.00 13.07 4.42
N LEU A 151 -6.97 14.18 3.69
CA LEU A 151 -5.96 14.42 2.66
C LEU A 151 -4.52 14.37 3.21
N ASP A 152 -4.30 14.76 4.46
CA ASP A 152 -2.97 14.78 5.08
C ASP A 152 -2.37 13.37 5.23
N TYR A 153 -3.20 12.33 5.35
CA TYR A 153 -2.70 10.93 5.37
C TYR A 153 -2.09 10.51 4.05
N PHE A 154 -2.50 11.13 2.94
CA PHE A 154 -1.99 10.83 1.60
C PHE A 154 -0.78 11.69 1.20
N THR A 155 -0.57 12.83 1.88
CA THR A 155 0.45 13.84 1.50
C THR A 155 1.61 13.97 2.49
N SER A 156 1.50 13.38 3.69
CA SER A 156 2.45 13.56 4.80
C SER A 156 3.80 12.82 4.65
N GLY A 157 4.04 12.09 3.57
CA GLY A 157 5.26 11.29 3.38
C GLY A 157 5.23 9.91 4.07
N SER A 158 4.06 9.50 4.58
CA SER A 158 3.84 8.17 5.18
C SER A 158 3.11 7.22 4.23
N PHE A 159 2.41 7.73 3.26
CA PHE A 159 1.68 7.01 2.22
C PHE A 159 2.47 6.99 0.91
N TYR A 160 2.51 5.82 0.28
CA TYR A 160 3.07 5.62 -1.05
C TYR A 160 2.17 4.68 -1.86
N VAL A 161 2.16 4.83 -3.19
CA VAL A 161 1.33 4.02 -4.08
C VAL A 161 2.08 3.64 -5.34
N GLY A 162 1.98 2.37 -5.73
CA GLY A 162 2.47 1.90 -7.01
C GLY A 162 1.62 2.43 -8.16
N CYS A 163 2.25 3.00 -9.16
CA CYS A 163 1.58 3.50 -10.36
C CYS A 163 2.19 2.92 -11.63
N GLU A 164 1.35 2.81 -12.66
CA GLU A 164 1.73 2.40 -14.00
C GLU A 164 1.72 3.62 -14.94
N GLY A 165 2.65 3.66 -15.90
CA GLY A 165 2.79 4.83 -16.78
C GLY A 165 1.64 5.05 -17.77
N ASN A 166 0.72 4.11 -17.91
CA ASN A 166 -0.44 4.18 -18.81
C ASN A 166 -1.77 4.44 -18.10
N GLU A 167 -1.76 4.71 -16.79
CA GLU A 167 -2.95 5.01 -16.03
C GLU A 167 -3.56 6.36 -16.42
N ARG A 168 -4.82 6.36 -16.87
CA ARG A 168 -5.54 7.59 -17.24
C ARG A 168 -5.81 8.52 -16.06
N ALA A 169 -5.94 7.95 -14.86
CA ALA A 169 -6.22 8.71 -13.63
C ALA A 169 -4.96 9.35 -13.02
N LEU A 170 -3.75 8.93 -13.42
CA LEU A 170 -2.51 9.31 -12.75
C LEU A 170 -2.29 10.82 -12.66
N SER A 171 -2.57 11.57 -13.75
CA SER A 171 -2.42 13.03 -13.74
C SER A 171 -3.34 13.71 -12.71
N ASN A 172 -4.57 13.23 -12.58
CA ASN A 172 -5.52 13.76 -11.59
C ASN A 172 -5.06 13.45 -10.17
N VAL A 173 -4.55 12.24 -9.94
CA VAL A 173 -4.02 11.85 -8.63
C VAL A 173 -2.78 12.65 -8.26
N VAL A 174 -1.84 12.84 -9.19
CA VAL A 174 -0.66 13.68 -8.97
C VAL A 174 -1.04 15.14 -8.66
N ASN A 175 -2.08 15.67 -9.30
CA ASN A 175 -2.59 17.00 -8.96
C ASN A 175 -3.23 17.07 -7.58
N LEU A 176 -3.82 15.97 -7.09
CA LEU A 176 -4.51 15.91 -5.80
C LEU A 176 -3.53 15.71 -4.62
N ILE A 177 -2.60 14.76 -4.73
CA ILE A 177 -1.71 14.36 -3.61
C ILE A 177 -0.23 14.67 -3.84
N GLY A 178 0.12 15.26 -4.97
CA GLY A 178 1.51 15.49 -5.39
C GLY A 178 2.16 14.25 -6.03
N PRO A 179 3.33 14.42 -6.65
CA PRO A 179 4.07 13.32 -7.29
C PRO A 179 4.85 12.43 -6.31
N GLN A 180 5.20 12.94 -5.13
CA GLN A 180 6.11 12.27 -4.19
C GLN A 180 5.61 10.90 -3.69
N PRO A 181 4.31 10.68 -3.44
CA PRO A 181 3.81 9.37 -3.05
C PRO A 181 3.79 8.34 -4.18
N CYS A 182 3.88 8.76 -5.45
CA CYS A 182 3.75 7.87 -6.60
C CYS A 182 5.06 7.14 -6.90
N MET A 183 5.04 5.81 -6.86
CA MET A 183 6.16 4.94 -7.15
C MET A 183 5.90 4.19 -8.45
N PHE A 184 6.73 4.40 -9.47
CA PHE A 184 6.62 3.64 -10.71
C PHE A 184 6.93 2.16 -10.49
N ALA A 185 6.05 1.29 -10.99
CA ALA A 185 6.23 -0.15 -10.99
C ALA A 185 6.12 -0.72 -12.42
N SER A 186 7.05 -1.58 -12.79
CA SER A 186 7.05 -2.27 -14.09
C SER A 186 6.42 -3.65 -14.06
N ASP A 187 6.23 -4.20 -12.87
CA ASP A 187 5.78 -5.56 -12.63
C ASP A 187 6.63 -6.64 -13.36
N PHE A 188 7.87 -6.29 -13.70
CA PHE A 188 8.77 -7.20 -14.42
C PHE A 188 9.22 -8.35 -13.49
N PRO A 189 9.17 -9.61 -13.93
CA PRO A 189 8.85 -10.12 -15.30
C PRO A 189 7.43 -10.68 -15.46
N HIS A 190 6.48 -10.28 -14.63
CA HIS A 190 5.15 -10.88 -14.55
C HIS A 190 4.32 -10.65 -15.82
N ASP A 191 4.33 -9.45 -16.37
CA ASP A 191 3.75 -9.14 -17.67
C ASP A 191 4.82 -8.77 -18.69
N LEU A 192 4.85 -9.47 -19.82
CA LEU A 192 5.74 -9.17 -20.95
C LEU A 192 5.33 -7.91 -21.72
N VAL A 193 4.26 -7.25 -21.34
CA VAL A 193 3.86 -5.97 -21.90
C VAL A 193 4.83 -4.92 -21.38
N VAL A 194 5.86 -4.63 -22.18
CA VAL A 194 6.73 -3.47 -21.97
C VAL A 194 5.84 -2.23 -21.90
N GLN A 195 5.53 -1.80 -20.69
CA GLN A 195 4.85 -0.54 -20.48
C GLN A 195 5.79 0.55 -21.02
N ARG A 196 5.50 1.05 -22.22
CA ARG A 196 6.17 2.21 -22.75
C ARG A 196 5.71 3.41 -21.95
N VAL A 197 6.44 3.72 -20.88
CA VAL A 197 6.27 4.96 -20.16
C VAL A 197 6.76 6.08 -21.08
N PRO A 198 5.93 7.05 -21.44
CA PRO A 198 6.45 8.28 -21.99
C PRO A 198 7.19 9.00 -20.85
N LEU A 199 8.52 8.86 -20.80
CA LEU A 199 9.40 9.49 -19.79
C LEU A 199 9.19 11.00 -19.65
N GLY A 200 8.61 11.66 -20.66
CA GLY A 200 8.25 13.07 -20.62
C GLY A 200 7.13 13.44 -19.62
N LEU A 201 6.35 12.49 -19.10
CA LEU A 201 5.30 12.78 -18.11
C LEU A 201 5.83 12.83 -16.68
N LEU A 202 7.03 12.32 -16.41
CA LEU A 202 7.60 12.29 -15.06
C LEU A 202 8.56 13.44 -14.77
N GLY A 203 8.80 14.36 -15.72
CA GLY A 203 9.70 15.49 -15.52
C GLY A 203 11.17 15.09 -15.26
N VAL A 204 11.55 13.85 -15.61
CA VAL A 204 12.92 13.38 -15.48
C VAL A 204 13.62 13.59 -16.83
N GLU A 205 14.41 14.64 -16.92
CA GLU A 205 15.46 14.75 -17.95
C GLU A 205 16.54 13.70 -17.62
N LEU A 206 16.87 12.87 -18.61
CA LEU A 206 17.97 11.88 -18.55
C LEU A 206 19.33 12.59 -18.66
#